data_e5701e2228182eed72a312ef0de994a2
#
_entry.id   e5701e2228182eed72a312ef0de994a2
#
_cell.length_a   1.000
_cell.length_b   1.000
_cell.length_c   1.000
_cell.angle_alpha   90.00
_cell.angle_beta   90.00
_cell.angle_gamma   90.00
#
_symmetry.space_group_name_H-M   'P 1'
#
loop_
_entity.id
_entity.type
_entity.pdbx_description
1 polymer ?
#
loop_
_entity_poly.entity_id
_entity_poly.type
_entity_poly.pdbx_seq_one_letter_code
_entity_poly.pdbx_strand_id
1 'polypeptide(L)'
;VLCANDKPEDVFAPRQAGSLLTRQKQTYCAGEGPASEFAMDAQDLSANPLPERESMEFDVVIVGAGPAGLSAAIRLKQVNPDLTVVVLEKGAEVGAHILSGAVVDPSGIDALLPGWREEEGHPFKTEVTDDQFLLLGPAGSIRLPNFAMPPLMNNHGNYIVSLGNVCRWLAEKAEALGVEIYPGFAAAEVLYNDQGAVIGVATGDMGIEKNGEPGPAYTRGMELLGKYTLIGEGVRGSLAKQLIAKFDLAKDREPQKYGIGIKELWQVKPENHRQGLVQHSFGWPLGMKTGGGSFLYHLEDNTVAVGFVVHLNYKNPYLYPFEEFQRFKTHPAIRGTFEGGKRLSYGARAITEGGYQSVPKLSFPGGALIGCSAGFVNVPRIKGSHNAVISGMLAADKLAAAIAAGRASDEPVEIENEWRQTAIGTDLRRVRNVKPLWSKLGTGLGVALGGLDMWTNQLFGFSFFGTLKHGKTDAQSLEPAAQHKKIDYPKPDGVLTFDRLSSVFLSNTNHEEDQPVHLKVKDMDLQKRSELEVYAGPSTRYCPAGVYEWVEKNGEEVFVINAQNCVHCKTCDIKDPNQNIVWVPPQGGEGPVYQNM
;
A
#
# COMPACT_ATOMS: atom_id res chain seq x y z
N VAL A 1 23.28 54.20 -40.06
CA VAL A 1 22.31 55.19 -40.53
C VAL A 1 21.06 54.96 -39.71
N LEU A 2 20.89 55.61 -38.52
CA LEU A 2 20.07 56.79 -38.23
C LEU A 2 18.58 56.54 -38.56
N CYS A 3 17.59 56.77 -37.78
CA CYS A 3 17.25 57.58 -36.58
C CYS A 3 15.90 57.05 -36.08
N ALA A 4 15.61 56.99 -34.88
CA ALA A 4 15.27 57.94 -33.80
C ALA A 4 13.74 58.09 -33.59
N ASN A 5 13.37 57.93 -32.29
CA ASN A 5 12.43 58.66 -31.47
C ASN A 5 10.95 58.78 -31.90
N ASP A 6 10.02 58.48 -31.00
CA ASP A 6 9.51 59.42 -29.99
C ASP A 6 8.47 58.74 -29.07
N LYS A 7 8.60 59.05 -27.77
CA LYS A 7 7.49 59.09 -26.80
C LYS A 7 6.82 60.46 -26.83
N PRO A 8 5.59 60.63 -26.37
CA PRO A 8 5.36 61.21 -25.05
C PRO A 8 4.15 60.62 -24.27
N GLU A 9 4.30 60.48 -22.98
CA GLU A 9 3.84 61.23 -21.80
C GLU A 9 2.33 61.38 -21.56
N ASP A 10 1.97 60.85 -20.37
CA ASP A 10 1.05 61.31 -19.33
C ASP A 10 -0.23 62.08 -19.66
N VAL A 11 -1.34 61.62 -19.00
CA VAL A 11 -2.23 62.48 -18.18
C VAL A 11 -3.17 61.64 -17.27
N PHE A 12 -2.95 61.77 -15.96
CA PHE A 12 -3.85 61.77 -14.77
C PHE A 12 -5.30 61.21 -14.80
N ALA A 13 -5.54 60.21 -13.94
CA ALA A 13 -6.40 60.07 -12.72
C ALA A 13 -7.92 60.39 -12.77
N PRO A 14 -8.68 60.07 -11.70
CA PRO A 14 -9.27 58.76 -11.34
C PRO A 14 -10.82 58.82 -11.32
N ARG A 15 -11.51 57.74 -11.45
CA ARG A 15 -12.91 57.65 -10.99
C ARG A 15 -13.19 56.33 -10.26
N GLN A 16 -13.69 56.49 -9.06
CA GLN A 16 -14.29 55.50 -8.20
C GLN A 16 -15.56 54.88 -8.80
N ALA A 17 -15.79 53.68 -8.37
CA ALA A 17 -17.03 53.00 -8.00
C ALA A 17 -16.97 51.55 -8.55
N GLY A 18 -16.78 50.54 -7.75
CA GLY A 18 -17.82 50.00 -6.89
C GLY A 18 -18.46 48.84 -7.60
N SER A 19 -18.09 47.64 -7.22
CA SER A 19 -19.02 46.56 -6.93
C SER A 19 -18.47 45.16 -7.25
N LEU A 20 -18.51 44.32 -6.21
CA LEU A 20 -18.79 42.91 -6.25
C LEU A 20 -17.80 42.01 -7.04
N LEU A 21 -16.61 41.78 -6.46
CA LEU A 21 -15.93 40.51 -6.58
C LEU A 21 -16.67 39.51 -5.68
N THR A 22 -17.65 38.85 -6.24
CA THR A 22 -18.21 37.61 -5.69
C THR A 22 -17.09 36.59 -5.77
N ARG A 23 -16.46 36.30 -4.61
CA ARG A 23 -15.66 35.10 -4.42
C ARG A 23 -16.57 33.89 -4.64
N GLN A 24 -16.58 33.33 -5.81
CA GLN A 24 -17.02 31.96 -5.99
C GLN A 24 -16.06 31.07 -5.18
N LYS A 25 -16.51 30.66 -4.02
CA LYS A 25 -16.02 29.43 -3.39
C LYS A 25 -16.33 28.31 -4.37
N GLN A 26 -15.36 27.89 -5.15
CA GLN A 26 -15.38 26.57 -5.76
C GLN A 26 -15.29 25.55 -4.62
N THR A 27 -16.45 25.18 -4.13
CA THR A 27 -16.66 23.93 -3.41
C THR A 27 -16.41 22.84 -4.46
N TYR A 28 -15.26 22.19 -4.39
CA TYR A 28 -15.07 20.93 -5.09
C TYR A 28 -15.99 19.92 -4.41
N CYS A 29 -17.19 19.83 -4.90
CA CYS A 29 -18.00 18.63 -4.76
C CYS A 29 -17.20 17.49 -5.38
N ALA A 30 -17.06 16.39 -4.66
CA ALA A 30 -16.68 15.11 -5.22
C ALA A 30 -17.56 14.90 -6.47
N GLY A 31 -16.94 14.89 -7.64
CA GLY A 31 -17.67 14.66 -8.87
C GLY A 31 -18.28 13.27 -8.80
N GLU A 32 -19.59 13.22 -8.87
CA GLU A 32 -20.34 12.04 -9.28
C GLU A 32 -19.93 11.74 -10.74
N GLY A 33 -18.84 11.00 -10.90
CA GLY A 33 -18.59 10.27 -12.13
C GLY A 33 -19.46 9.02 -12.08
N PRO A 34 -20.26 8.73 -13.11
CA PRO A 34 -21.09 7.54 -13.09
C PRO A 34 -20.25 6.29 -12.96
N ALA A 35 -20.63 5.40 -12.04
CA ALA A 35 -20.07 4.06 -11.87
C ALA A 35 -20.24 3.16 -13.14
N SER A 36 -20.79 3.71 -14.21
CA SER A 36 -21.15 3.03 -15.46
C SER A 36 -20.08 3.11 -16.55
N GLU A 37 -18.97 3.85 -16.38
CA GLU A 37 -17.95 3.96 -17.45
C GLU A 37 -16.91 2.83 -17.46
N PHE A 38 -17.01 1.86 -16.56
CA PHE A 38 -16.22 0.64 -16.62
C PHE A 38 -17.01 -0.60 -17.10
N ALA A 39 -18.29 -0.43 -17.44
CA ALA A 39 -19.01 -1.44 -18.19
C ALA A 39 -18.54 -1.36 -19.66
N MET A 40 -18.03 -2.45 -20.21
CA MET A 40 -17.89 -2.63 -21.65
C MET A 40 -19.18 -2.21 -22.30
N ASP A 41 -19.09 -1.45 -23.40
CA ASP A 41 -20.27 -1.06 -24.19
C ASP A 41 -21.15 -2.28 -24.46
N ALA A 42 -22.31 -2.29 -23.86
CA ALA A 42 -23.28 -3.41 -23.95
C ALA A 42 -23.90 -3.59 -25.37
N GLN A 43 -23.40 -2.87 -26.36
CA GLN A 43 -24.02 -2.85 -27.71
C GLN A 43 -23.48 -3.90 -28.67
N ASP A 44 -22.35 -4.57 -28.42
CA ASP A 44 -21.78 -5.57 -29.33
C ASP A 44 -21.93 -7.05 -28.87
N LEU A 45 -22.40 -7.27 -27.64
CA LEU A 45 -22.60 -8.63 -27.07
C LEU A 45 -23.91 -9.30 -27.52
N SER A 46 -24.72 -8.68 -28.39
CA SER A 46 -26.01 -9.23 -28.78
C SER A 46 -25.93 -10.42 -29.76
N ALA A 47 -24.76 -10.71 -30.32
CA ALA A 47 -24.57 -11.80 -31.29
C ALA A 47 -24.11 -13.13 -30.66
N ASN A 48 -23.48 -13.10 -29.50
CA ASN A 48 -23.04 -14.33 -28.76
C ASN A 48 -22.93 -14.01 -27.27
N PRO A 49 -23.97 -14.22 -26.47
CA PRO A 49 -23.93 -13.90 -25.06
C PRO A 49 -22.84 -14.75 -24.39
N LEU A 50 -22.00 -14.09 -23.56
CA LEU A 50 -21.05 -14.81 -22.73
C LEU A 50 -21.79 -15.85 -21.86
N PRO A 51 -21.19 -17.02 -21.60
CA PRO A 51 -21.81 -18.02 -20.73
C PRO A 51 -22.14 -17.43 -19.36
N GLU A 52 -23.21 -17.89 -18.74
CA GLU A 52 -23.51 -17.51 -17.35
C GLU A 52 -22.34 -17.89 -16.45
N ARG A 53 -22.12 -17.09 -15.39
CA ARG A 53 -21.11 -17.40 -14.37
C ARG A 53 -21.61 -18.53 -13.49
N GLU A 54 -20.75 -19.48 -13.21
CA GLU A 54 -20.98 -20.44 -12.14
C GLU A 54 -20.97 -19.70 -10.79
N SER A 55 -21.84 -20.11 -9.88
CA SER A 55 -21.95 -19.50 -8.55
C SER A 55 -21.77 -20.55 -7.46
N MET A 56 -21.12 -20.15 -6.37
CA MET A 56 -20.97 -20.93 -5.15
C MET A 56 -21.41 -20.10 -3.94
N GLU A 57 -22.05 -20.74 -2.97
CA GLU A 57 -22.58 -20.08 -1.77
C GLU A 57 -21.76 -20.45 -0.53
N PHE A 58 -21.46 -19.45 0.30
CA PHE A 58 -20.73 -19.57 1.56
C PHE A 58 -21.40 -18.74 2.65
N ASP A 59 -21.05 -19.01 3.90
CA ASP A 59 -21.43 -18.09 4.98
C ASP A 59 -20.61 -16.80 4.93
N VAL A 60 -19.29 -16.93 4.70
CA VAL A 60 -18.39 -15.77 4.61
C VAL A 60 -17.43 -15.91 3.43
N VAL A 61 -17.41 -14.86 2.59
CA VAL A 61 -16.43 -14.69 1.51
C VAL A 61 -15.36 -13.70 1.95
N ILE A 62 -14.08 -14.09 1.83
CA ILE A 62 -12.93 -13.26 2.22
C ILE A 62 -12.07 -12.97 1.00
N VAL A 63 -11.81 -11.70 0.72
CA VAL A 63 -10.96 -11.28 -0.39
C VAL A 63 -9.55 -10.94 0.13
N GLY A 64 -8.58 -11.77 -0.22
CA GLY A 64 -7.16 -11.63 0.11
C GLY A 64 -6.69 -12.57 1.23
N ALA A 65 -5.77 -13.49 0.91
CA ALA A 65 -5.10 -14.42 1.82
C ALA A 65 -3.86 -13.78 2.50
N GLY A 66 -3.98 -12.52 2.91
CA GLY A 66 -3.01 -11.85 3.76
C GLY A 66 -3.28 -12.12 5.25
N PRO A 67 -2.47 -11.54 6.18
CA PRO A 67 -2.63 -11.79 7.61
C PRO A 67 -4.04 -11.52 8.16
N ALA A 68 -4.74 -10.50 7.63
CA ALA A 68 -6.10 -10.17 8.08
C ALA A 68 -7.14 -11.21 7.59
N GLY A 69 -7.08 -11.60 6.32
CA GLY A 69 -8.05 -12.56 5.76
C GLY A 69 -7.87 -13.95 6.36
N LEU A 70 -6.63 -14.45 6.45
CA LEU A 70 -6.34 -15.76 7.03
C LEU A 70 -6.70 -15.82 8.51
N SER A 71 -6.41 -14.76 9.28
CA SER A 71 -6.82 -14.71 10.69
C SER A 71 -8.33 -14.64 10.88
N ALA A 72 -9.04 -13.94 9.99
CA ALA A 72 -10.50 -13.95 9.99
C ALA A 72 -11.05 -15.36 9.70
N ALA A 73 -10.50 -16.04 8.68
CA ALA A 73 -10.91 -17.38 8.31
C ALA A 73 -10.70 -18.40 9.45
N ILE A 74 -9.49 -18.40 10.03
CA ILE A 74 -9.16 -19.26 11.19
C ILE A 74 -10.12 -18.96 12.34
N ARG A 75 -10.31 -17.68 12.68
CA ARG A 75 -11.15 -17.29 13.81
C ARG A 75 -12.61 -17.65 13.62
N LEU A 76 -13.18 -17.52 12.42
CA LEU A 76 -14.53 -17.97 12.09
C LEU A 76 -14.72 -19.46 12.40
N LYS A 77 -13.78 -20.27 11.94
CA LYS A 77 -13.80 -21.73 12.18
C LYS A 77 -13.55 -22.12 13.64
N GLN A 78 -12.76 -21.32 14.39
CA GLN A 78 -12.58 -21.52 15.83
C GLN A 78 -13.86 -21.21 16.62
N VAL A 79 -14.61 -20.17 16.20
CA VAL A 79 -15.86 -19.77 16.88
C VAL A 79 -17.02 -20.68 16.50
N ASN A 80 -17.11 -21.04 15.23
CA ASN A 80 -18.14 -21.95 14.73
C ASN A 80 -17.57 -22.83 13.58
N PRO A 81 -17.24 -24.09 13.86
CA PRO A 81 -16.68 -25.01 12.85
C PRO A 81 -17.62 -25.30 11.67
N ASP A 82 -18.93 -25.12 11.83
CA ASP A 82 -19.91 -25.42 10.79
C ASP A 82 -20.02 -24.31 9.72
N LEU A 83 -19.46 -23.12 9.95
CA LEU A 83 -19.46 -22.06 8.95
C LEU A 83 -18.68 -22.46 7.71
N THR A 84 -19.27 -22.22 6.54
CA THR A 84 -18.59 -22.33 5.26
C THR A 84 -17.85 -21.03 4.96
N VAL A 85 -16.53 -21.12 4.77
CA VAL A 85 -15.65 -19.96 4.60
C VAL A 85 -14.75 -20.17 3.38
N VAL A 86 -14.75 -19.20 2.46
CA VAL A 86 -13.85 -19.18 1.31
C VAL A 86 -12.94 -17.95 1.35
N VAL A 87 -11.67 -18.14 0.96
CA VAL A 87 -10.67 -17.07 0.84
C VAL A 87 -10.16 -17.03 -0.59
N LEU A 88 -10.32 -15.89 -1.26
CA LEU A 88 -9.76 -15.64 -2.59
C LEU A 88 -8.38 -14.99 -2.47
N GLU A 89 -7.42 -15.51 -3.22
CA GLU A 89 -6.08 -14.89 -3.36
C GLU A 89 -5.74 -14.72 -4.85
N LYS A 90 -5.41 -13.49 -5.25
CA LYS A 90 -5.06 -13.19 -6.65
C LYS A 90 -3.70 -13.73 -7.08
N GLY A 91 -2.77 -13.94 -6.16
CA GLY A 91 -1.45 -14.53 -6.43
C GLY A 91 -1.54 -16.01 -6.75
N ALA A 92 -0.57 -16.53 -7.50
CA ALA A 92 -0.50 -17.96 -7.86
C ALA A 92 -0.47 -18.91 -6.64
N GLU A 93 0.01 -18.41 -5.51
CA GLU A 93 0.03 -19.08 -4.21
C GLU A 93 -0.14 -18.09 -3.07
N VAL A 94 -0.57 -18.56 -1.91
CA VAL A 94 -0.63 -17.73 -0.71
C VAL A 94 0.78 -17.22 -0.35
N GLY A 95 0.89 -15.93 -0.07
CA GLY A 95 2.17 -15.31 0.28
C GLY A 95 3.01 -14.81 -0.89
N ALA A 96 2.72 -15.21 -2.15
CA ALA A 96 3.49 -14.80 -3.33
C ALA A 96 3.63 -13.27 -3.47
N HIS A 97 2.57 -12.54 -3.21
CA HIS A 97 2.55 -11.08 -3.32
C HIS A 97 2.88 -10.35 -2.01
N ILE A 98 3.24 -11.05 -0.96
CA ILE A 98 3.52 -10.43 0.34
C ILE A 98 4.95 -9.89 0.36
N LEU A 99 5.05 -8.59 0.55
CA LEU A 99 6.30 -7.87 0.81
C LEU A 99 6.13 -7.05 2.09
N SER A 100 6.97 -7.29 3.07
CA SER A 100 6.91 -6.60 4.36
C SER A 100 8.28 -6.13 4.84
N GLY A 101 8.31 -5.32 5.91
CA GLY A 101 9.53 -4.92 6.61
C GLY A 101 10.23 -6.07 7.31
N ALA A 102 9.57 -7.20 7.52
CA ALA A 102 10.06 -8.43 8.15
C ALA A 102 10.15 -8.44 9.70
N VAL A 103 9.98 -7.35 10.43
CA VAL A 103 9.85 -7.40 11.91
C VAL A 103 8.37 -7.48 12.29
N VAL A 104 7.99 -8.61 12.86
CA VAL A 104 6.61 -8.92 13.27
C VAL A 104 6.48 -8.87 14.79
N ASP A 105 5.50 -8.10 15.27
CA ASP A 105 5.01 -8.14 16.64
C ASP A 105 4.10 -9.37 16.78
N PRO A 106 4.43 -10.36 17.65
CA PRO A 106 3.71 -11.63 17.71
C PRO A 106 2.34 -11.52 18.39
N SER A 107 2.00 -10.39 19.00
CA SER A 107 0.79 -10.25 19.83
C SER A 107 -0.52 -10.64 19.14
N GLY A 108 -0.62 -10.39 17.82
CA GLY A 108 -1.78 -10.84 17.04
C GLY A 108 -1.81 -12.37 16.89
N ILE A 109 -0.67 -13.00 16.63
CA ILE A 109 -0.55 -14.45 16.51
C ILE A 109 -0.76 -15.13 17.88
N ASP A 110 -0.23 -14.53 18.96
CA ASP A 110 -0.44 -15.01 20.33
C ASP A 110 -1.93 -15.09 20.69
N ALA A 111 -2.71 -14.09 20.22
CA ALA A 111 -4.14 -14.05 20.45
C ALA A 111 -4.92 -15.05 19.56
N LEU A 112 -4.49 -15.26 18.31
CA LEU A 112 -5.16 -16.14 17.35
C LEU A 112 -4.87 -17.61 17.60
N LEU A 113 -3.61 -17.95 17.87
CA LEU A 113 -3.08 -19.31 18.00
C LEU A 113 -2.26 -19.44 19.30
N PRO A 114 -2.90 -19.46 20.48
CA PRO A 114 -2.19 -19.70 21.73
C PRO A 114 -1.42 -21.02 21.66
N GLY A 115 -0.13 -21.02 22.02
CA GLY A 115 0.72 -22.21 21.96
C GLY A 115 1.51 -22.41 20.66
N TRP A 116 1.42 -21.49 19.70
CA TRP A 116 2.14 -21.59 18.42
C TRP A 116 3.67 -21.74 18.57
N ARG A 117 4.23 -21.25 19.69
CA ARG A 117 5.69 -21.33 19.93
C ARG A 117 6.19 -22.75 20.19
N GLU A 118 5.32 -23.62 20.66
CA GLU A 118 5.60 -25.03 20.92
C GLU A 118 5.40 -25.90 19.67
N GLU A 119 4.83 -25.33 18.60
CA GLU A 119 4.60 -26.08 17.36
C GLU A 119 5.89 -26.20 16.55
N GLU A 120 6.17 -27.41 16.06
CA GLU A 120 7.23 -27.61 15.07
C GLU A 120 6.84 -26.96 13.73
N GLY A 121 7.82 -26.38 13.03
CA GLY A 121 7.60 -25.84 11.68
C GLY A 121 7.07 -24.42 11.60
N HIS A 122 6.75 -23.75 12.72
CA HIS A 122 6.36 -22.34 12.67
C HIS A 122 7.48 -21.45 12.06
N PRO A 123 7.15 -20.37 11.32
CA PRO A 123 8.15 -19.58 10.57
C PRO A 123 8.97 -18.60 11.42
N PHE A 124 8.62 -18.37 12.69
CA PHE A 124 9.27 -17.40 13.58
C PHE A 124 10.57 -17.97 14.17
N LYS A 125 11.67 -17.90 13.42
CA LYS A 125 12.97 -18.51 13.79
C LYS A 125 13.97 -17.54 14.40
N THR A 126 13.89 -16.24 14.07
CA THR A 126 14.87 -15.25 14.47
C THR A 126 14.24 -14.19 15.39
N GLU A 127 14.55 -14.26 16.69
CA GLU A 127 14.18 -13.22 17.65
C GLU A 127 15.03 -11.97 17.48
N VAL A 128 14.50 -10.80 17.82
CA VAL A 128 15.25 -9.55 17.85
C VAL A 128 16.15 -9.51 19.09
N THR A 129 17.46 -9.48 18.88
CA THR A 129 18.48 -9.47 19.95
C THR A 129 19.21 -8.12 20.07
N ASP A 130 19.34 -7.34 19.00
CA ASP A 130 19.93 -6.00 18.99
C ASP A 130 19.01 -5.05 18.19
N ASP A 131 18.60 -3.95 18.81
CA ASP A 131 17.73 -2.95 18.22
C ASP A 131 18.45 -1.61 18.11
N GLN A 132 18.60 -1.07 16.91
CA GLN A 132 19.35 0.13 16.62
C GLN A 132 18.51 1.13 15.83
N PHE A 133 18.62 2.39 16.22
CA PHE A 133 18.02 3.50 15.48
C PHE A 133 19.07 4.55 15.12
N LEU A 134 19.23 4.83 13.82
CA LEU A 134 20.26 5.74 13.31
C LEU A 134 19.66 6.99 12.68
N LEU A 135 20.25 8.13 12.94
CA LEU A 135 20.10 9.34 12.14
C LEU A 135 21.28 9.40 11.16
N LEU A 136 21.00 9.35 9.86
CA LEU A 136 22.02 9.38 8.82
C LEU A 136 22.22 10.81 8.30
N GLY A 137 23.46 11.25 8.31
CA GLY A 137 23.95 12.43 7.61
C GLY A 137 24.66 12.04 6.31
N PRO A 138 25.16 13.00 5.50
CA PRO A 138 25.81 12.68 4.22
C PRO A 138 27.07 11.80 4.31
N ALA A 139 27.79 11.85 5.42
CA ALA A 139 29.07 11.17 5.59
C ALA A 139 29.19 10.38 6.90
N GLY A 140 28.17 10.40 7.75
CA GLY A 140 28.21 9.72 9.04
C GLY A 140 26.82 9.51 9.63
N SER A 141 26.78 8.79 10.75
CA SER A 141 25.53 8.46 11.44
C SER A 141 25.63 8.75 12.93
N ILE A 142 24.49 9.02 13.55
CA ILE A 142 24.33 9.13 15.00
C ILE A 142 23.37 8.02 15.43
N ARG A 143 23.82 7.12 16.29
CA ARG A 143 22.93 6.14 16.95
C ARG A 143 22.13 6.85 18.03
N LEU A 144 20.81 6.79 17.93
CA LEU A 144 19.92 7.27 18.96
C LEU A 144 19.89 6.23 20.10
N PRO A 145 20.06 6.66 21.36
CA PRO A 145 20.05 5.71 22.46
C PRO A 145 18.63 5.16 22.69
N ASN A 146 18.51 3.85 22.84
CA ASN A 146 17.23 3.15 22.96
C ASN A 146 16.36 3.68 24.12
N PHE A 147 16.99 4.07 25.26
CA PHE A 147 16.26 4.62 26.41
C PHE A 147 15.57 5.97 26.11
N ALA A 148 16.05 6.73 25.12
CA ALA A 148 15.44 8.00 24.70
C ALA A 148 14.28 7.80 23.72
N MET A 149 14.17 6.61 23.13
CA MET A 149 13.08 6.28 22.22
C MET A 149 11.80 5.95 23.01
N PRO A 150 10.61 6.33 22.51
CA PRO A 150 9.36 5.90 23.14
C PRO A 150 9.29 4.37 23.27
N PRO A 151 8.86 3.82 24.41
CA PRO A 151 8.87 2.37 24.66
C PRO A 151 8.15 1.55 23.61
N LEU A 152 7.11 2.11 22.97
CA LEU A 152 6.38 1.46 21.86
C LEU A 152 7.27 1.21 20.62
N MET A 153 8.41 1.89 20.51
CA MET A 153 9.39 1.70 19.42
C MET A 153 10.32 0.50 19.64
N ASN A 154 10.33 -0.07 20.83
CA ASN A 154 11.19 -1.21 21.18
C ASN A 154 10.81 -2.45 20.36
N ASN A 155 11.83 -3.13 19.84
CA ASN A 155 11.65 -4.35 19.05
C ASN A 155 12.01 -5.65 19.80
N HIS A 156 12.50 -5.60 21.02
CA HIS A 156 12.73 -6.82 21.82
C HIS A 156 11.41 -7.56 22.06
N GLY A 157 11.43 -8.88 21.90
CA GLY A 157 10.24 -9.73 21.93
C GLY A 157 9.50 -9.85 20.59
N ASN A 158 9.96 -9.14 19.54
CA ASN A 158 9.51 -9.31 18.18
C ASN A 158 10.41 -10.31 17.42
N TYR A 159 9.93 -10.74 16.26
CA TYR A 159 10.64 -11.69 15.40
C TYR A 159 10.94 -11.06 14.04
N ILE A 160 12.12 -11.38 13.50
CA ILE A 160 12.46 -11.09 12.11
C ILE A 160 12.02 -12.30 11.29
N VAL A 161 11.05 -12.12 10.38
CA VAL A 161 10.46 -13.22 9.64
C VAL A 161 9.85 -12.74 8.31
N SER A 162 9.89 -13.60 7.28
CA SER A 162 9.11 -13.33 6.06
C SER A 162 7.61 -13.42 6.37
N LEU A 163 6.88 -12.33 6.15
CA LEU A 163 5.43 -12.33 6.32
C LEU A 163 4.72 -13.21 5.27
N GLY A 164 5.36 -13.44 4.11
CA GLY A 164 4.90 -14.43 3.12
C GLY A 164 4.90 -15.84 3.69
N ASN A 165 5.96 -16.22 4.40
CA ASN A 165 6.05 -17.52 5.07
C ASN A 165 5.04 -17.62 6.21
N VAL A 166 4.80 -16.54 6.96
CA VAL A 166 3.73 -16.51 7.97
C VAL A 166 2.36 -16.73 7.34
N CYS A 167 2.08 -16.12 6.19
CA CYS A 167 0.80 -16.33 5.50
C CYS A 167 0.65 -17.77 4.99
N ARG A 168 1.72 -18.40 4.45
CA ARG A 168 1.67 -19.83 4.05
C ARG A 168 1.34 -20.72 5.23
N TRP A 169 2.03 -20.53 6.34
CA TRP A 169 1.77 -21.27 7.58
C TRP A 169 0.34 -21.05 8.13
N LEU A 170 -0.19 -19.80 8.08
CA LEU A 170 -1.56 -19.51 8.46
C LEU A 170 -2.58 -20.15 7.50
N ALA A 171 -2.26 -20.24 6.20
CA ALA A 171 -3.11 -20.91 5.21
C ALA A 171 -3.24 -22.40 5.52
N GLU A 172 -2.13 -23.09 5.81
CA GLU A 172 -2.14 -24.50 6.24
C GLU A 172 -3.04 -24.70 7.47
N LYS A 173 -3.00 -23.78 8.44
CA LYS A 173 -3.88 -23.82 9.62
C LYS A 173 -5.35 -23.60 9.26
N ALA A 174 -5.64 -22.68 8.35
CA ALA A 174 -7.00 -22.41 7.89
C ALA A 174 -7.59 -23.62 7.14
N GLU A 175 -6.83 -24.19 6.22
CA GLU A 175 -7.22 -25.40 5.45
C GLU A 175 -7.45 -26.60 6.38
N ALA A 176 -6.58 -26.79 7.38
CA ALA A 176 -6.76 -27.85 8.39
C ALA A 176 -8.06 -27.71 9.20
N LEU A 177 -8.62 -26.48 9.29
CA LEU A 177 -9.92 -26.20 9.91
C LEU A 177 -11.09 -26.30 8.92
N GLY A 178 -10.84 -26.63 7.65
CA GLY A 178 -11.87 -26.73 6.60
C GLY A 178 -12.24 -25.38 5.96
N VAL A 179 -11.30 -24.43 5.90
CA VAL A 179 -11.44 -23.22 5.07
C VAL A 179 -11.06 -23.56 3.63
N GLU A 180 -11.86 -23.12 2.68
CA GLU A 180 -11.50 -23.20 1.27
C GLU A 180 -10.64 -22.00 0.87
N ILE A 181 -9.45 -22.24 0.33
CA ILE A 181 -8.56 -21.17 -0.15
C ILE A 181 -8.33 -21.35 -1.64
N TYR A 182 -8.61 -20.29 -2.42
CA TYR A 182 -8.50 -20.29 -3.88
C TYR A 182 -7.39 -19.35 -4.34
N PRO A 183 -6.13 -19.82 -4.42
CA PRO A 183 -5.04 -19.07 -5.04
C PRO A 183 -5.24 -19.01 -6.55
N GLY A 184 -4.77 -17.92 -7.17
CA GLY A 184 -4.95 -17.69 -8.60
C GLY A 184 -6.33 -17.12 -8.98
N PHE A 185 -7.19 -16.81 -8.01
CA PHE A 185 -8.52 -16.25 -8.26
C PHE A 185 -8.58 -14.79 -7.80
N ALA A 186 -8.53 -13.86 -8.76
CA ALA A 186 -8.60 -12.44 -8.49
C ALA A 186 -10.06 -11.97 -8.42
N ALA A 187 -10.51 -11.51 -7.25
CA ALA A 187 -11.80 -10.84 -7.12
C ALA A 187 -11.76 -9.52 -7.91
N ALA A 188 -12.60 -9.38 -8.91
CA ALA A 188 -12.64 -8.25 -9.85
C ALA A 188 -13.90 -7.38 -9.72
N GLU A 189 -15.01 -7.95 -9.27
CA GLU A 189 -16.32 -7.29 -9.19
C GLU A 189 -16.96 -7.55 -7.83
N VAL A 190 -17.70 -6.55 -7.32
CA VAL A 190 -18.53 -6.69 -6.11
C VAL A 190 -19.97 -6.95 -6.53
N LEU A 191 -20.59 -7.97 -5.98
CA LEU A 191 -21.97 -8.34 -6.26
C LEU A 191 -22.91 -7.71 -5.20
N TYR A 192 -24.05 -7.22 -5.67
CA TYR A 192 -25.04 -6.52 -4.84
C TYR A 192 -26.44 -7.11 -5.01
N ASN A 193 -27.22 -7.12 -3.93
CA ASN A 193 -28.66 -7.39 -4.01
C ASN A 193 -29.46 -6.15 -4.42
N ASP A 194 -30.76 -6.31 -4.58
CA ASP A 194 -31.67 -5.22 -4.98
C ASP A 194 -31.71 -4.04 -4.00
N GLN A 195 -31.32 -4.24 -2.76
CA GLN A 195 -31.22 -3.19 -1.73
C GLN A 195 -29.84 -2.50 -1.77
N GLY A 196 -28.92 -2.93 -2.63
CA GLY A 196 -27.57 -2.41 -2.77
C GLY A 196 -26.59 -2.90 -1.70
N ALA A 197 -26.95 -3.91 -0.91
CA ALA A 197 -26.04 -4.56 0.01
C ALA A 197 -25.13 -5.55 -0.73
N VAL A 198 -23.90 -5.69 -0.28
CA VAL A 198 -22.92 -6.65 -0.83
C VAL A 198 -23.39 -8.07 -0.48
N ILE A 199 -23.41 -8.93 -1.48
CA ILE A 199 -23.76 -10.36 -1.36
C ILE A 199 -22.64 -11.30 -1.80
N GLY A 200 -21.48 -10.77 -2.16
CA GLY A 200 -20.35 -11.56 -2.63
C GLY A 200 -19.46 -10.80 -3.58
N VAL A 201 -18.61 -11.54 -4.27
CA VAL A 201 -17.72 -11.04 -5.32
C VAL A 201 -17.69 -11.97 -6.50
N ALA A 202 -17.39 -11.43 -7.70
CA ALA A 202 -17.06 -12.25 -8.86
C ALA A 202 -15.57 -12.18 -9.16
N THR A 203 -14.99 -13.29 -9.61
CA THR A 203 -13.63 -13.34 -10.13
C THR A 203 -13.59 -12.78 -11.55
N GLY A 204 -12.42 -12.27 -11.96
CA GLY A 204 -12.21 -11.83 -13.33
C GLY A 204 -12.23 -12.99 -14.32
N ASP A 205 -12.67 -12.71 -15.56
CA ASP A 205 -12.54 -13.64 -16.65
C ASP A 205 -11.04 -13.87 -16.97
N MET A 206 -10.68 -15.06 -17.41
CA MET A 206 -9.32 -15.41 -17.84
C MET A 206 -9.29 -15.66 -19.35
N GLY A 207 -8.13 -15.48 -19.98
CA GLY A 207 -7.96 -15.71 -21.41
C GLY A 207 -8.64 -14.66 -22.29
N ILE A 208 -8.86 -13.44 -21.78
CA ILE A 208 -9.24 -12.28 -22.60
C ILE A 208 -7.98 -11.74 -23.25
N GLU A 209 -8.01 -11.61 -24.59
CA GLU A 209 -6.91 -11.07 -25.38
C GLU A 209 -6.79 -9.53 -25.25
N LYS A 210 -5.68 -8.99 -25.71
CA LYS A 210 -5.34 -7.56 -25.61
C LYS A 210 -6.34 -6.62 -26.27
N ASN A 211 -7.05 -7.10 -27.30
CA ASN A 211 -8.15 -6.40 -27.98
C ASN A 211 -9.46 -6.37 -27.18
N GLY A 212 -9.52 -7.12 -26.06
CA GLY A 212 -10.71 -7.25 -25.20
C GLY A 212 -11.63 -8.41 -25.56
N GLU A 213 -11.27 -9.23 -26.57
CA GLU A 213 -12.08 -10.36 -27.04
C GLU A 213 -11.68 -11.66 -26.30
N PRO A 214 -12.61 -12.62 -26.13
CA PRO A 214 -12.29 -13.94 -25.61
C PRO A 214 -11.33 -14.70 -26.54
N GLY A 215 -10.19 -15.13 -26.00
CA GLY A 215 -9.20 -15.96 -26.70
C GLY A 215 -9.48 -17.47 -26.59
N PRO A 216 -8.62 -18.31 -27.18
CA PRO A 216 -8.79 -19.78 -27.15
C PRO A 216 -8.79 -20.40 -25.73
N ALA A 217 -8.15 -19.72 -24.78
CA ALA A 217 -8.08 -20.15 -23.37
C ALA A 217 -9.10 -19.42 -22.47
N TYR A 218 -10.12 -18.82 -23.06
CA TYR A 218 -11.13 -18.08 -22.32
C TYR A 218 -11.85 -18.95 -21.30
N THR A 219 -11.91 -18.47 -20.07
CA THR A 219 -12.68 -19.05 -18.98
C THR A 219 -13.45 -17.94 -18.29
N ARG A 220 -14.76 -18.12 -18.19
CA ARG A 220 -15.63 -17.18 -17.48
C ARG A 220 -15.30 -17.17 -16.00
N GLY A 221 -15.26 -15.97 -15.39
CA GLY A 221 -15.16 -15.82 -13.95
C GLY A 221 -16.37 -16.42 -13.23
N MET A 222 -16.20 -16.77 -11.96
CA MET A 222 -17.25 -17.33 -11.10
C MET A 222 -17.74 -16.33 -10.06
N GLU A 223 -18.94 -16.55 -9.55
CA GLU A 223 -19.53 -15.76 -8.47
C GLU A 223 -19.40 -16.52 -7.13
N LEU A 224 -18.86 -15.85 -6.12
CA LEU A 224 -18.82 -16.37 -4.78
C LEU A 224 -19.77 -15.52 -3.92
N LEU A 225 -20.90 -16.12 -3.59
CA LEU A 225 -21.96 -15.49 -2.81
C LEU A 225 -21.76 -15.79 -1.32
N GLY A 226 -22.04 -14.82 -0.46
CA GLY A 226 -21.88 -14.98 0.97
C GLY A 226 -22.88 -14.16 1.77
N LYS A 227 -23.21 -14.66 2.97
CA LYS A 227 -24.00 -13.86 3.94
C LYS A 227 -23.28 -12.56 4.30
N TYR A 228 -21.93 -12.61 4.32
CA TYR A 228 -21.06 -11.45 4.49
C TYR A 228 -19.77 -11.58 3.70
N THR A 229 -19.22 -10.42 3.33
CA THR A 229 -17.96 -10.33 2.58
C THR A 229 -16.92 -9.49 3.35
N LEU A 230 -15.72 -10.04 3.58
CA LEU A 230 -14.59 -9.34 4.17
C LEU A 230 -13.58 -8.93 3.12
N ILE A 231 -13.21 -7.65 3.10
CA ILE A 231 -12.28 -7.09 2.14
C ILE A 231 -10.90 -6.88 2.76
N GLY A 232 -10.00 -7.82 2.51
CA GLY A 232 -8.62 -7.88 2.98
C GLY A 232 -7.56 -7.68 1.90
N GLU A 233 -7.85 -6.92 0.83
CA GLU A 233 -6.98 -6.71 -0.36
C GLU A 233 -5.65 -5.98 -0.07
N GLY A 234 -5.47 -5.53 1.16
CA GLY A 234 -4.31 -4.75 1.55
C GLY A 234 -4.38 -3.29 1.08
N VAL A 235 -3.19 -2.66 0.95
CA VAL A 235 -3.09 -1.24 0.60
C VAL A 235 -3.71 -0.94 -0.77
N ARG A 236 -4.58 0.06 -0.81
CA ARG A 236 -5.20 0.57 -2.04
C ARG A 236 -5.83 -0.55 -2.88
N GLY A 237 -6.66 -1.38 -2.26
CA GLY A 237 -7.39 -2.47 -2.89
C GLY A 237 -8.33 -1.98 -4.00
N SER A 238 -8.52 -2.76 -5.05
CA SER A 238 -9.38 -2.39 -6.18
C SER A 238 -10.85 -2.32 -5.76
N LEU A 239 -11.35 -3.37 -5.10
CA LEU A 239 -12.72 -3.42 -4.58
C LEU A 239 -12.90 -2.51 -3.37
N ALA A 240 -11.87 -2.43 -2.49
CA ALA A 240 -11.91 -1.52 -1.35
C ALA A 240 -12.12 -0.06 -1.77
N LYS A 241 -11.47 0.40 -2.86
CA LYS A 241 -11.69 1.76 -3.40
C LYS A 241 -13.14 1.99 -3.85
N GLN A 242 -13.72 1.01 -4.53
CA GLN A 242 -15.10 1.07 -5.03
C GLN A 242 -16.08 1.13 -3.86
N LEU A 243 -15.91 0.27 -2.85
CA LEU A 243 -16.75 0.22 -1.66
C LEU A 243 -16.64 1.49 -0.80
N ILE A 244 -15.41 2.01 -0.62
CA ILE A 244 -15.19 3.28 0.09
C ILE A 244 -15.95 4.42 -0.61
N ALA A 245 -15.92 4.48 -1.93
CA ALA A 245 -16.64 5.48 -2.70
C ALA A 245 -18.17 5.26 -2.68
N LYS A 246 -18.63 4.03 -2.95
CA LYS A 246 -20.06 3.70 -3.02
C LYS A 246 -20.81 3.96 -1.71
N PHE A 247 -20.21 3.58 -0.59
CA PHE A 247 -20.83 3.71 0.74
C PHE A 247 -20.33 4.94 1.53
N ASP A 248 -19.60 5.86 0.89
CA ASP A 248 -19.04 7.08 1.49
C ASP A 248 -18.28 6.81 2.82
N LEU A 249 -17.52 5.69 2.86
CA LEU A 249 -16.85 5.24 4.08
C LEU A 249 -15.75 6.21 4.55
N ALA A 250 -15.25 7.07 3.68
CA ALA A 250 -14.24 8.08 3.98
C ALA A 250 -14.83 9.41 4.48
N LYS A 251 -16.16 9.52 4.62
CA LYS A 251 -16.83 10.72 5.13
C LYS A 251 -16.32 11.10 6.51
N ASP A 252 -16.01 12.39 6.68
CA ASP A 252 -15.48 12.94 7.93
C ASP A 252 -14.14 12.32 8.39
N ARG A 253 -13.40 11.68 7.47
CA ARG A 253 -12.05 11.16 7.72
C ARG A 253 -11.00 12.02 7.02
N GLU A 254 -9.80 12.02 7.57
CA GLU A 254 -8.65 12.63 6.88
C GLU A 254 -8.24 11.77 5.68
N PRO A 255 -7.69 12.37 4.61
CA PRO A 255 -7.23 11.61 3.47
C PRO A 255 -6.17 10.60 3.89
N GLN A 256 -6.24 9.38 3.35
CA GLN A 256 -5.21 8.38 3.57
C GLN A 256 -3.86 8.89 3.02
N LYS A 257 -2.79 8.56 3.73
CA LYS A 257 -1.41 8.85 3.34
C LYS A 257 -0.68 7.56 3.06
N TYR A 258 0.30 7.64 2.18
CA TYR A 258 1.03 6.45 1.74
C TYR A 258 2.54 6.69 1.70
N GLY A 259 3.29 5.59 1.81
CA GLY A 259 4.69 5.50 1.46
C GLY A 259 4.91 4.44 0.41
N ILE A 260 5.99 4.54 -0.35
CA ILE A 260 6.50 3.44 -1.17
C ILE A 260 7.67 2.80 -0.45
N GLY A 261 7.55 1.52 -0.13
CA GLY A 261 8.63 0.68 0.38
C GLY A 261 9.26 -0.10 -0.77
N ILE A 262 10.59 -0.05 -0.86
CA ILE A 262 11.40 -0.82 -1.79
C ILE A 262 12.32 -1.69 -0.95
N LYS A 263 12.42 -2.97 -1.27
CA LYS A 263 13.15 -3.97 -0.48
C LYS A 263 14.00 -4.85 -1.36
N GLU A 264 15.17 -5.21 -0.85
CA GLU A 264 16.02 -6.27 -1.37
C GLU A 264 16.31 -7.30 -0.27
N LEU A 265 16.51 -8.55 -0.68
CA LEU A 265 17.03 -9.62 0.15
C LEU A 265 18.44 -9.95 -0.32
N TRP A 266 19.37 -10.08 0.61
CA TRP A 266 20.78 -10.32 0.32
C TRP A 266 21.30 -11.53 1.08
N GLN A 267 22.09 -12.37 0.41
CA GLN A 267 23.02 -13.28 1.04
C GLN A 267 24.30 -12.52 1.33
N VAL A 268 24.66 -12.35 2.59
CA VAL A 268 25.88 -11.63 2.99
C VAL A 268 26.96 -12.58 3.48
N LYS A 269 28.19 -12.10 3.61
CA LYS A 269 29.25 -12.89 4.20
C LYS A 269 29.02 -13.10 5.70
N PRO A 270 29.41 -14.27 6.27
CA PRO A 270 29.23 -14.55 7.68
C PRO A 270 29.82 -13.48 8.60
N GLU A 271 30.98 -12.92 8.24
CA GLU A 271 31.63 -11.86 9.01
C GLU A 271 30.88 -10.52 9.03
N ASN A 272 29.99 -10.31 8.07
CA ASN A 272 29.13 -9.12 7.97
C ASN A 272 27.71 -9.36 8.54
N HIS A 273 27.43 -10.58 9.03
CA HIS A 273 26.12 -10.98 9.51
C HIS A 273 26.05 -10.96 11.06
N ARG A 274 24.88 -10.54 11.57
CA ARG A 274 24.57 -10.56 13.02
C ARG A 274 23.10 -10.93 13.21
N GLN A 275 22.78 -12.22 13.24
CA GLN A 275 21.42 -12.69 13.39
C GLN A 275 20.69 -12.02 14.57
N GLY A 276 19.46 -11.58 14.35
CA GLY A 276 18.66 -10.87 15.34
C GLY A 276 18.89 -9.36 15.40
N LEU A 277 19.83 -8.80 14.62
CA LEU A 277 19.99 -7.34 14.51
C LEU A 277 18.85 -6.72 13.73
N VAL A 278 18.22 -5.73 14.32
CA VAL A 278 17.27 -4.80 13.73
C VAL A 278 17.87 -3.40 13.71
N GLN A 279 18.03 -2.82 12.53
CA GLN A 279 18.54 -1.46 12.39
C GLN A 279 17.55 -0.63 11.57
N HIS A 280 17.01 0.41 12.19
CA HIS A 280 16.22 1.44 11.51
C HIS A 280 17.04 2.70 11.29
N SER A 281 16.75 3.45 10.22
CA SER A 281 17.36 4.76 10.05
C SER A 281 16.44 5.74 9.32
N PHE A 282 16.73 7.04 9.48
CA PHE A 282 16.12 8.13 8.74
C PHE A 282 17.14 9.25 8.47
N GLY A 283 16.77 10.20 7.62
CA GLY A 283 17.66 11.29 7.20
C GLY A 283 18.20 11.09 5.79
N TRP A 284 19.53 11.07 5.62
CA TRP A 284 20.13 10.84 4.32
C TRP A 284 19.73 9.47 3.71
N PRO A 285 19.53 9.35 2.38
CA PRO A 285 19.74 10.33 1.31
C PRO A 285 18.60 11.32 1.11
N LEU A 286 17.45 11.14 1.78
CA LEU A 286 16.35 12.09 1.69
C LEU A 286 16.72 13.42 2.35
N GLY A 287 16.27 14.52 1.75
CA GLY A 287 16.43 15.83 2.36
C GLY A 287 15.47 16.06 3.53
N MET A 288 15.71 17.09 4.31
CA MET A 288 14.91 17.42 5.51
C MET A 288 13.42 17.67 5.24
N LYS A 289 13.01 17.88 3.99
CA LYS A 289 11.62 18.14 3.59
C LYS A 289 10.88 16.90 3.08
N THR A 290 11.59 15.81 2.81
CA THR A 290 11.02 14.55 2.34
C THR A 290 11.09 13.53 3.47
N GLY A 291 9.94 13.03 3.89
CA GLY A 291 9.87 11.99 4.91
C GLY A 291 10.17 10.61 4.34
N GLY A 292 10.62 9.74 5.20
CA GLY A 292 10.96 8.37 4.87
C GLY A 292 11.99 7.80 5.82
N GLY A 293 12.43 6.59 5.57
CA GLY A 293 13.41 5.91 6.39
C GLY A 293 13.81 4.58 5.80
N SER A 294 14.66 3.87 6.51
CA SER A 294 15.14 2.56 6.08
C SER A 294 15.06 1.53 7.18
N PHE A 295 15.14 0.29 6.79
CA PHE A 295 15.35 -0.83 7.66
C PHE A 295 16.43 -1.76 7.11
N LEU A 296 17.15 -2.43 8.01
CA LEU A 296 18.14 -3.45 7.72
C LEU A 296 18.04 -4.50 8.84
N TYR A 297 17.69 -5.74 8.45
CA TYR A 297 17.38 -6.82 9.38
C TYR A 297 18.15 -8.07 9.02
N HIS A 298 18.80 -8.66 10.02
CA HIS A 298 19.60 -9.88 9.86
C HIS A 298 18.77 -11.11 10.29
N LEU A 299 18.35 -11.88 9.29
CA LEU A 299 17.59 -13.12 9.46
C LEU A 299 18.54 -14.31 9.74
N GLU A 300 18.01 -15.52 9.63
CA GLU A 300 18.79 -16.76 9.62
C GLU A 300 19.65 -16.90 8.33
N ASP A 301 20.55 -17.87 8.31
CA ASP A 301 21.33 -18.31 7.15
C ASP A 301 22.12 -17.21 6.43
N ASN A 302 22.70 -16.27 7.19
CA ASN A 302 23.42 -15.11 6.66
C ASN A 302 22.60 -14.26 5.68
N THR A 303 21.29 -14.22 5.87
CA THR A 303 20.38 -13.47 5.03
C THR A 303 20.08 -12.11 5.66
N VAL A 304 20.07 -11.06 4.84
CA VAL A 304 19.76 -9.69 5.28
C VAL A 304 18.66 -9.10 4.41
N ALA A 305 17.58 -8.66 5.05
CA ALA A 305 16.55 -7.85 4.42
C ALA A 305 16.88 -6.37 4.58
N VAL A 306 16.97 -5.64 3.49
CA VAL A 306 17.18 -4.19 3.48
C VAL A 306 16.08 -3.51 2.69
N GLY A 307 15.54 -2.43 3.23
CA GLY A 307 14.52 -1.67 2.54
C GLY A 307 14.57 -0.18 2.85
N PHE A 308 13.92 0.56 1.98
CA PHE A 308 13.85 2.01 2.02
C PHE A 308 12.43 2.48 1.72
N VAL A 309 11.90 3.33 2.59
CA VAL A 309 10.55 3.88 2.46
C VAL A 309 10.64 5.36 2.14
N VAL A 310 9.91 5.80 1.12
CA VAL A 310 9.73 7.20 0.79
C VAL A 310 8.26 7.56 0.96
N HIS A 311 7.97 8.55 1.80
CA HIS A 311 6.61 9.08 1.96
C HIS A 311 6.13 9.70 0.66
N LEU A 312 4.96 9.29 0.13
CA LEU A 312 4.48 9.75 -1.17
C LEU A 312 3.95 11.19 -1.20
N ASN A 313 3.96 11.89 -0.05
CA ASN A 313 3.66 13.32 0.00
C ASN A 313 4.85 14.21 -0.40
N TYR A 314 5.91 13.68 -0.97
CA TYR A 314 7.00 14.49 -1.50
C TYR A 314 6.53 15.40 -2.63
N LYS A 315 7.21 16.56 -2.78
CA LYS A 315 6.81 17.66 -3.66
C LYS A 315 7.52 17.64 -5.01
N ASN A 316 8.80 17.27 -5.01
CA ASN A 316 9.67 17.34 -6.19
C ASN A 316 9.37 16.19 -7.17
N PRO A 317 8.85 16.43 -8.39
CA PRO A 317 8.56 15.37 -9.37
C PRO A 317 9.82 14.69 -9.91
N TYR A 318 11.00 15.26 -9.69
CA TYR A 318 12.28 14.65 -10.06
C TYR A 318 12.81 13.66 -9.02
N LEU A 319 12.17 13.53 -7.85
CA LEU A 319 12.56 12.52 -6.88
C LEU A 319 12.26 11.13 -7.40
N TYR A 320 13.25 10.24 -7.29
CA TYR A 320 13.21 8.88 -7.79
C TYR A 320 13.41 7.89 -6.63
N PRO A 321 12.34 7.35 -6.03
CA PRO A 321 12.43 6.49 -4.84
C PRO A 321 13.38 5.29 -5.00
N PHE A 322 13.43 4.68 -6.19
CA PHE A 322 14.35 3.58 -6.48
C PHE A 322 15.81 4.02 -6.36
N GLU A 323 16.18 5.16 -6.97
CA GLU A 323 17.55 5.67 -6.92
C GLU A 323 17.93 6.18 -5.51
N GLU A 324 16.99 6.72 -4.75
CA GLU A 324 17.23 7.06 -3.34
C GLU A 324 17.57 5.81 -2.52
N PHE A 325 16.91 4.68 -2.79
CA PHE A 325 17.26 3.40 -2.17
C PHE A 325 18.65 2.91 -2.62
N GLN A 326 19.00 3.02 -3.89
CA GLN A 326 20.34 2.67 -4.36
C GLN A 326 21.42 3.51 -3.68
N ARG A 327 21.22 4.84 -3.59
CA ARG A 327 22.11 5.74 -2.84
C ARG A 327 22.23 5.35 -1.37
N PHE A 328 21.13 5.04 -0.70
CA PHE A 328 21.13 4.63 0.69
C PHE A 328 22.12 3.49 0.97
N LYS A 329 22.18 2.48 0.11
CA LYS A 329 23.09 1.34 0.26
C LYS A 329 24.57 1.72 0.23
N THR A 330 24.94 2.85 -0.39
CA THR A 330 26.33 3.32 -0.46
C THR A 330 26.81 4.05 0.80
N HIS A 331 25.91 4.32 1.76
CA HIS A 331 26.26 5.04 2.98
C HIS A 331 27.32 4.29 3.81
N PRO A 332 28.34 4.96 4.38
CA PRO A 332 29.42 4.30 5.13
C PRO A 332 28.96 3.40 6.28
N ALA A 333 27.88 3.76 6.98
CA ALA A 333 27.30 2.96 8.07
C ALA A 333 26.48 1.75 7.59
N ILE A 334 26.25 1.60 6.28
CA ILE A 334 25.35 0.60 5.70
C ILE A 334 26.10 -0.35 4.77
N ARG A 335 26.94 0.19 3.87
CA ARG A 335 27.57 -0.53 2.76
C ARG A 335 28.34 -1.78 3.19
N GLY A 336 29.02 -1.73 4.34
CA GLY A 336 29.85 -2.82 4.83
C GLY A 336 29.07 -4.13 5.03
N THR A 337 27.79 -4.07 5.32
CA THR A 337 26.93 -5.27 5.41
C THR A 337 26.87 -6.05 4.10
N PHE A 338 26.89 -5.35 2.97
CA PHE A 338 26.66 -5.94 1.64
C PHE A 338 27.94 -6.24 0.86
N GLU A 339 29.11 -5.78 1.32
CA GLU A 339 30.37 -5.96 0.61
C GLU A 339 30.72 -7.45 0.43
N GLY A 340 30.82 -7.88 -0.84
CA GLY A 340 31.05 -9.26 -1.20
C GLY A 340 29.84 -10.18 -1.04
N GLY A 341 28.67 -9.64 -0.75
CA GLY A 341 27.39 -10.34 -0.74
C GLY A 341 26.76 -10.48 -2.12
N LYS A 342 25.64 -11.19 -2.17
CA LYS A 342 24.84 -11.42 -3.39
C LYS A 342 23.39 -11.03 -3.14
N ARG A 343 22.82 -10.22 -4.02
CA ARG A 343 21.40 -9.88 -4.03
C ARG A 343 20.57 -11.09 -4.49
N LEU A 344 19.55 -11.46 -3.73
CA LEU A 344 18.70 -12.62 -3.98
C LEU A 344 17.35 -12.24 -4.57
N SER A 345 16.71 -11.18 -4.03
CA SER A 345 15.36 -10.79 -4.41
C SER A 345 15.19 -9.27 -4.35
N TYR A 346 14.19 -8.77 -5.05
CA TYR A 346 13.81 -7.36 -5.11
C TYR A 346 12.29 -7.24 -5.12
N GLY A 347 11.75 -6.23 -4.45
CA GLY A 347 10.34 -5.94 -4.51
C GLY A 347 10.01 -4.54 -4.06
N ALA A 348 8.76 -4.13 -4.36
CA ALA A 348 8.24 -2.83 -3.94
C ALA A 348 6.75 -2.92 -3.64
N ARG A 349 6.31 -2.17 -2.62
CA ARG A 349 4.90 -2.10 -2.26
C ARG A 349 4.58 -0.76 -1.58
N ALA A 350 3.39 -0.22 -1.87
CA ALA A 350 2.88 0.92 -1.11
C ALA A 350 2.49 0.47 0.31
N ILE A 351 2.53 1.42 1.24
CA ILE A 351 2.21 1.24 2.65
C ILE A 351 1.23 2.34 3.03
N THR A 352 0.19 2.02 3.83
CA THR A 352 -0.71 3.03 4.40
C THR A 352 -0.03 3.76 5.55
N GLU A 353 -0.13 5.08 5.58
CA GLU A 353 0.55 5.93 6.57
C GLU A 353 -0.36 6.98 7.22
N GLY A 354 -1.66 6.97 6.91
CA GLY A 354 -2.61 7.96 7.45
C GLY A 354 -2.90 7.79 8.93
N GLY A 355 -2.83 6.57 9.43
CA GLY A 355 -3.05 6.26 10.84
C GLY A 355 -4.48 6.50 11.30
N TYR A 356 -4.66 6.72 12.61
CA TYR A 356 -5.95 6.73 13.32
C TYR A 356 -7.04 7.60 12.67
N GLN A 357 -6.71 8.82 12.23
CA GLN A 357 -7.66 9.78 11.67
C GLN A 357 -8.06 9.50 10.21
N SER A 358 -7.33 8.63 9.53
CA SER A 358 -7.57 8.27 8.12
C SER A 358 -8.23 6.90 7.94
N VAL A 359 -8.47 6.18 9.04
CA VAL A 359 -9.20 4.90 8.98
C VAL A 359 -10.65 5.20 8.55
N PRO A 360 -11.13 4.61 7.44
CA PRO A 360 -12.51 4.79 6.99
C PRO A 360 -13.50 4.13 7.97
N LYS A 361 -14.78 4.34 7.79
CA LYS A 361 -15.80 3.49 8.40
C LYS A 361 -15.57 2.06 7.91
N LEU A 362 -15.49 1.10 8.82
CA LEU A 362 -15.11 -0.27 8.47
C LEU A 362 -16.28 -1.06 7.87
N SER A 363 -17.47 -0.93 8.47
CA SER A 363 -18.64 -1.70 8.07
C SER A 363 -19.41 -1.02 6.95
N PHE A 364 -20.00 -1.84 6.10
CA PHE A 364 -20.97 -1.48 5.06
C PHE A 364 -22.03 -2.59 4.95
N PRO A 365 -23.18 -2.34 4.33
CA PRO A 365 -24.19 -3.39 4.14
C PRO A 365 -23.61 -4.61 3.42
N GLY A 366 -23.61 -5.75 4.09
CA GLY A 366 -23.08 -7.03 3.62
C GLY A 366 -21.61 -7.28 3.88
N GLY A 367 -20.88 -6.43 4.65
CA GLY A 367 -19.49 -6.74 4.95
C GLY A 367 -18.67 -5.68 5.68
N ALA A 368 -17.34 -5.87 5.65
CA ALA A 368 -16.40 -4.94 6.28
C ALA A 368 -15.01 -4.93 5.61
N LEU A 369 -14.30 -3.81 5.79
CA LEU A 369 -12.87 -3.66 5.48
C LEU A 369 -12.03 -4.18 6.65
N ILE A 370 -10.98 -4.96 6.35
CA ILE A 370 -10.04 -5.50 7.34
C ILE A 370 -8.58 -5.21 6.95
N GLY A 371 -7.69 -5.25 7.90
CA GLY A 371 -6.24 -5.08 7.69
C GLY A 371 -5.86 -3.75 7.04
N CYS A 372 -4.94 -3.80 6.07
CA CYS A 372 -4.47 -2.61 5.37
C CYS A 372 -5.46 -2.05 4.34
N SER A 373 -6.57 -2.73 4.04
CA SER A 373 -7.69 -2.11 3.31
C SER A 373 -8.32 -0.98 4.14
N ALA A 374 -8.30 -1.10 5.46
CA ALA A 374 -8.68 -0.06 6.41
C ALA A 374 -7.53 0.88 6.80
N GLY A 375 -6.26 0.48 6.61
CA GLY A 375 -5.10 1.33 6.90
C GLY A 375 -4.54 1.20 8.32
N PHE A 376 -4.50 0.03 8.91
CA PHE A 376 -4.10 -0.22 10.30
C PHE A 376 -2.59 -0.27 10.57
N VAL A 377 -1.76 0.39 9.75
CA VAL A 377 -0.31 0.44 9.96
C VAL A 377 0.05 1.50 11.00
N ASN A 378 0.83 1.10 12.00
CA ASN A 378 1.50 2.01 12.92
C ASN A 378 2.84 2.44 12.33
N VAL A 379 2.87 3.64 11.74
CA VAL A 379 4.00 4.14 10.96
C VAL A 379 5.29 4.28 11.78
N PRO A 380 5.30 4.93 12.96
CA PRO A 380 6.52 5.03 13.75
C PRO A 380 7.08 3.69 14.20
N ARG A 381 6.23 2.73 14.52
CA ARG A 381 6.66 1.37 14.87
C ARG A 381 7.11 0.55 13.64
N ILE A 382 6.76 1.00 12.43
CA ILE A 382 6.99 0.25 11.18
C ILE A 382 6.31 -1.14 11.25
N LYS A 383 5.13 -1.21 11.85
CA LYS A 383 4.38 -2.45 12.12
C LYS A 383 2.90 -2.29 11.82
N GLY A 384 2.29 -3.34 11.30
CA GLY A 384 0.86 -3.38 10.99
C GLY A 384 0.29 -4.79 10.97
N SER A 385 1.15 -5.83 10.94
CA SER A 385 0.70 -7.23 10.84
C SER A 385 -0.12 -7.67 12.05
N HIS A 386 0.29 -7.32 13.28
CA HIS A 386 -0.49 -7.60 14.49
C HIS A 386 -1.88 -6.95 14.45
N ASN A 387 -1.97 -5.68 14.02
CA ASN A 387 -3.25 -4.98 13.86
C ASN A 387 -4.12 -5.63 12.76
N ALA A 388 -3.49 -6.11 11.68
CA ALA A 388 -4.19 -6.82 10.61
C ALA A 388 -4.82 -8.12 11.13
N VAL A 389 -4.07 -8.92 11.88
CA VAL A 389 -4.57 -10.15 12.52
C VAL A 389 -5.72 -9.85 13.48
N ILE A 390 -5.54 -8.90 14.39
CA ILE A 390 -6.58 -8.52 15.36
C ILE A 390 -7.85 -8.00 14.65
N SER A 391 -7.71 -7.27 13.53
CA SER A 391 -8.87 -6.79 12.76
C SER A 391 -9.65 -7.93 12.11
N GLY A 392 -8.94 -8.95 11.62
CA GLY A 392 -9.55 -10.17 11.09
C GLY A 392 -10.33 -10.91 12.16
N MET A 393 -9.73 -11.08 13.34
CA MET A 393 -10.39 -11.74 14.49
C MET A 393 -11.63 -10.98 14.95
N LEU A 394 -11.55 -9.64 15.09
CA LEU A 394 -12.70 -8.81 15.46
C LEU A 394 -13.85 -8.98 14.46
N ALA A 395 -13.55 -8.89 13.17
CA ALA A 395 -14.57 -9.05 12.12
C ALA A 395 -15.19 -10.45 12.20
N ALA A 396 -14.39 -11.48 12.34
CA ALA A 396 -14.85 -12.88 12.46
C ALA A 396 -15.80 -13.08 13.65
N ASP A 397 -15.43 -12.59 14.84
CA ASP A 397 -16.26 -12.69 16.04
C ASP A 397 -17.64 -12.04 15.85
N LYS A 398 -17.68 -10.85 15.21
CA LYS A 398 -18.94 -10.12 14.99
C LYS A 398 -19.79 -10.77 13.90
N LEU A 399 -19.17 -11.26 12.81
CA LEU A 399 -19.92 -11.93 11.75
C LEU A 399 -20.44 -13.29 12.20
N ALA A 400 -19.67 -14.07 12.95
CA ALA A 400 -20.16 -15.34 13.51
C ALA A 400 -21.38 -15.11 14.43
N ALA A 401 -21.34 -14.07 15.28
CA ALA A 401 -22.48 -13.71 16.14
C ALA A 401 -23.68 -13.25 15.31
N ALA A 402 -23.49 -12.45 14.25
CA ALA A 402 -24.55 -12.00 13.37
C ALA A 402 -25.23 -13.16 12.65
N ILE A 403 -24.43 -14.08 12.08
CA ILE A 403 -24.93 -15.28 11.39
C ILE A 403 -25.69 -16.19 12.37
N ALA A 404 -25.18 -16.41 13.58
CA ALA A 404 -25.85 -17.19 14.62
C ALA A 404 -27.20 -16.55 15.05
N ALA A 405 -27.34 -15.24 14.93
CA ALA A 405 -28.60 -14.51 15.14
C ALA A 405 -29.53 -14.52 13.91
N GLY A 406 -29.19 -15.24 12.84
CA GLY A 406 -29.97 -15.32 11.61
C GLY A 406 -29.86 -14.08 10.71
N ARG A 407 -28.86 -13.22 10.91
CA ARG A 407 -28.59 -12.02 10.09
C ARG A 407 -27.76 -12.38 8.86
N ALA A 408 -28.05 -11.68 7.75
CA ALA A 408 -27.29 -11.79 6.52
C ALA A 408 -27.40 -10.48 5.71
N SER A 409 -26.33 -10.08 5.02
CA SER A 409 -26.26 -8.94 4.11
C SER A 409 -26.65 -7.57 4.72
N ASP A 410 -26.90 -7.48 6.02
CA ASP A 410 -27.06 -6.22 6.73
C ASP A 410 -25.69 -5.59 7.07
N GLU A 411 -25.66 -4.42 7.65
CA GLU A 411 -24.42 -3.78 8.07
C GLU A 411 -23.98 -4.30 9.45
N PRO A 412 -22.77 -4.95 9.57
CA PRO A 412 -22.21 -5.39 10.84
C PRO A 412 -21.60 -4.21 11.60
N VAL A 413 -22.44 -3.29 12.08
CA VAL A 413 -22.05 -2.03 12.74
C VAL A 413 -21.20 -2.23 13.98
N GLU A 414 -21.26 -3.39 14.60
CA GLU A 414 -20.49 -3.77 15.79
C GLU A 414 -18.99 -3.69 15.53
N ILE A 415 -18.54 -4.01 14.30
CA ILE A 415 -17.14 -3.91 13.90
C ILE A 415 -16.66 -2.45 13.95
N GLU A 416 -17.44 -1.50 13.39
CA GLU A 416 -17.12 -0.08 13.44
C GLU A 416 -17.15 0.46 14.87
N ASN A 417 -18.12 0.05 15.67
CA ASN A 417 -18.30 0.56 17.02
C ASN A 417 -17.18 0.13 17.98
N GLU A 418 -16.58 -1.06 17.77
CA GLU A 418 -15.66 -1.64 18.74
C GLU A 418 -14.18 -1.48 18.39
N TRP A 419 -13.77 -1.39 17.11
CA TRP A 419 -12.36 -1.43 16.74
C TRP A 419 -11.50 -0.36 17.46
N ARG A 420 -12.08 0.84 17.73
CA ARG A 420 -11.36 1.91 18.44
C ARG A 420 -11.10 1.61 19.91
N GLN A 421 -11.82 0.66 20.48
CA GLN A 421 -11.66 0.21 21.86
C GLN A 421 -10.72 -0.98 22.00
N THR A 422 -10.34 -1.61 20.87
CA THR A 422 -9.38 -2.70 20.82
C THR A 422 -7.93 -2.21 20.91
N ALA A 423 -6.99 -3.16 20.91
CA ALA A 423 -5.55 -2.88 20.80
C ALA A 423 -5.21 -2.04 19.56
N ILE A 424 -5.92 -2.23 18.42
CA ILE A 424 -5.72 -1.46 17.19
C ILE A 424 -5.94 0.04 17.43
N GLY A 425 -7.10 0.38 18.02
CA GLY A 425 -7.44 1.77 18.31
C GLY A 425 -6.44 2.43 19.25
N THR A 426 -5.99 1.69 20.28
CA THR A 426 -4.99 2.16 21.25
C THR A 426 -3.63 2.37 20.57
N ASP A 427 -3.16 1.41 19.78
CA ASP A 427 -1.87 1.45 19.08
C ASP A 427 -1.80 2.64 18.10
N LEU A 428 -2.83 2.83 17.29
CA LEU A 428 -2.88 3.93 16.31
C LEU A 428 -3.09 5.30 16.97
N ARG A 429 -3.90 5.38 18.03
CA ARG A 429 -4.17 6.64 18.73
C ARG A 429 -2.92 7.23 19.36
N ARG A 430 -2.03 6.39 19.91
CA ARG A 430 -0.78 6.83 20.54
C ARG A 430 0.16 7.56 19.58
N VAL A 431 0.12 7.23 18.29
CA VAL A 431 1.03 7.76 17.27
C VAL A 431 0.37 8.70 16.26
N ARG A 432 -0.91 9.04 16.46
CA ARG A 432 -1.75 9.73 15.47
C ARG A 432 -1.20 11.05 14.92
N ASN A 433 -0.32 11.72 15.68
CA ASN A 433 0.23 13.02 15.29
C ASN A 433 1.62 12.95 14.63
N VAL A 434 2.30 11.80 14.65
CA VAL A 434 3.67 11.68 14.11
C VAL A 434 3.71 11.98 12.62
N LYS A 435 2.83 11.36 11.83
CA LYS A 435 2.78 11.60 10.38
C LYS A 435 2.40 13.04 10.01
N PRO A 436 1.36 13.67 10.60
CA PRO A 436 1.05 15.08 10.37
C PRO A 436 2.17 16.03 10.76
N LEU A 437 2.84 15.82 11.90
CA LEU A 437 3.98 16.64 12.36
C LEU A 437 5.16 16.51 11.39
N TRP A 438 5.52 15.30 11.02
CA TRP A 438 6.59 15.05 10.05
C TRP A 438 6.29 15.72 8.70
N SER A 439 5.08 15.55 8.18
CA SER A 439 4.67 16.11 6.89
C SER A 439 4.68 17.63 6.86
N LYS A 440 4.34 18.30 7.98
CA LYS A 440 4.25 19.76 8.07
C LYS A 440 5.58 20.43 8.42
N LEU A 441 6.36 19.81 9.29
CA LEU A 441 7.56 20.41 9.89
C LEU A 441 8.87 19.79 9.39
N GLY A 442 8.78 18.76 8.54
CA GLY A 442 9.94 18.06 8.00
C GLY A 442 10.58 17.09 8.99
N THR A 443 11.71 16.49 8.58
CA THR A 443 12.33 15.37 9.29
C THR A 443 12.92 15.79 10.65
N GLY A 444 13.52 16.97 10.78
CA GLY A 444 14.12 17.39 12.05
C GLY A 444 13.09 17.69 13.14
N LEU A 445 12.40 18.82 13.00
CA LEU A 445 11.44 19.30 14.00
C LEU A 445 10.20 18.39 14.08
N GLY A 446 9.73 17.88 12.95
CA GLY A 446 8.54 17.02 12.90
C GLY A 446 8.76 15.71 13.64
N VAL A 447 9.91 15.05 13.47
CA VAL A 447 10.26 13.81 14.18
C VAL A 447 10.46 14.07 15.68
N ALA A 448 11.16 15.16 16.05
CA ALA A 448 11.37 15.51 17.45
C ALA A 448 10.05 15.76 18.20
N LEU A 449 9.15 16.57 17.63
CA LEU A 449 7.83 16.84 18.22
C LEU A 449 6.93 15.60 18.19
N GLY A 450 7.03 14.77 17.14
CA GLY A 450 6.34 13.48 17.07
C GLY A 450 6.78 12.52 18.16
N GLY A 451 8.09 12.45 18.44
CA GLY A 451 8.66 11.69 19.55
C GLY A 451 8.15 12.17 20.90
N LEU A 452 8.14 13.48 21.14
CA LEU A 452 7.59 14.08 22.35
C LEU A 452 6.10 13.74 22.50
N ASP A 453 5.31 13.84 21.44
CA ASP A 453 3.89 13.50 21.46
C ASP A 453 3.65 12.02 21.77
N MET A 454 4.48 11.12 21.23
CA MET A 454 4.42 9.69 21.58
C MET A 454 4.73 9.47 23.08
N TRP A 455 5.75 10.14 23.64
CA TRP A 455 6.07 10.06 25.05
C TRP A 455 4.92 10.54 25.93
N THR A 456 4.31 11.70 25.63
CA THR A 456 3.19 12.24 26.42
C THR A 456 1.95 11.36 26.32
N ASN A 457 1.65 10.82 25.13
CA ASN A 457 0.55 9.86 24.98
C ASN A 457 0.80 8.57 25.77
N GLN A 458 2.05 8.09 25.81
CA GLN A 458 2.38 6.85 26.51
C GLN A 458 2.35 7.00 28.03
N LEU A 459 2.91 8.10 28.56
CA LEU A 459 3.02 8.30 30.02
C LEU A 459 1.73 8.85 30.64
N PHE A 460 1.02 9.72 29.91
CA PHE A 460 -0.09 10.50 30.48
C PHE A 460 -1.41 10.30 29.72
N GLY A 461 -1.43 9.54 28.62
CA GLY A 461 -2.63 9.28 27.83
C GLY A 461 -3.17 10.47 27.02
N PHE A 462 -2.42 11.59 26.94
CA PHE A 462 -2.85 12.78 26.21
C PHE A 462 -1.82 13.30 25.21
N SER A 463 -2.27 14.14 24.29
CA SER A 463 -1.43 14.87 23.34
C SER A 463 -1.65 16.38 23.49
N PHE A 464 -0.58 17.15 23.51
CA PHE A 464 -0.65 18.63 23.46
C PHE A 464 -1.21 19.16 22.14
N PHE A 465 -1.17 18.36 21.08
CA PHE A 465 -1.61 18.74 19.73
C PHE A 465 -3.07 18.32 19.42
N GLY A 466 -3.74 17.61 20.35
CA GLY A 466 -5.04 16.99 20.07
C GLY A 466 -4.92 15.91 18.99
N THR A 467 -5.68 16.02 17.90
CA THR A 467 -5.55 15.19 16.70
C THR A 467 -5.33 16.09 15.48
N LEU A 468 -4.14 16.05 14.92
CA LEU A 468 -3.75 16.87 13.78
C LEU A 468 -4.31 16.30 12.47
N LYS A 469 -4.62 17.21 11.54
CA LYS A 469 -5.09 16.88 10.19
C LYS A 469 -3.94 16.71 9.21
N HIS A 470 -4.11 15.81 8.24
CA HIS A 470 -3.19 15.63 7.12
C HIS A 470 -3.33 16.71 6.05
N GLY A 471 -4.57 17.09 5.73
CA GLY A 471 -4.91 18.06 4.72
C GLY A 471 -4.91 17.47 3.30
N LYS A 472 -3.86 17.73 2.51
CA LYS A 472 -3.76 17.29 1.11
C LYS A 472 -3.56 15.79 0.97
N THR A 473 -4.01 15.20 -0.14
CA THR A 473 -3.62 13.84 -0.56
C THR A 473 -2.16 13.80 -1.01
N ASP A 474 -1.62 12.61 -1.25
CA ASP A 474 -0.24 12.47 -1.74
C ASP A 474 -0.09 12.92 -3.20
N ALA A 475 -1.09 12.69 -4.04
CA ALA A 475 -1.16 13.21 -5.40
C ALA A 475 -1.12 14.76 -5.40
N GLN A 476 -1.99 15.40 -4.61
CA GLN A 476 -2.07 16.86 -4.48
C GLN A 476 -0.82 17.51 -3.88
N SER A 477 0.08 16.73 -3.31
CA SER A 477 1.32 17.24 -2.72
C SER A 477 2.42 17.45 -3.75
N LEU A 478 2.30 16.87 -4.95
CA LEU A 478 3.28 17.07 -6.02
C LEU A 478 3.20 18.50 -6.55
N GLU A 479 4.35 19.14 -6.75
CA GLU A 479 4.46 20.49 -7.27
C GLU A 479 4.96 20.47 -8.73
N PRO A 480 4.63 21.47 -9.57
CA PRO A 480 5.10 21.55 -10.94
C PRO A 480 6.62 21.46 -11.06
N ALA A 481 7.11 20.76 -12.08
CA ALA A 481 8.53 20.51 -12.31
C ALA A 481 9.38 21.81 -12.42
N ALA A 482 8.81 22.88 -12.97
CA ALA A 482 9.46 24.19 -13.08
C ALA A 482 9.84 24.82 -11.73
N GLN A 483 9.24 24.38 -10.62
CA GLN A 483 9.55 24.87 -9.26
C GLN A 483 10.68 24.09 -8.60
N HIS A 484 11.21 23.06 -9.24
CA HIS A 484 12.19 22.15 -8.67
C HIS A 484 13.43 21.98 -9.56
N LYS A 485 14.56 21.70 -8.93
CA LYS A 485 15.76 21.28 -9.64
C LYS A 485 15.70 19.78 -9.91
N LYS A 486 16.18 19.37 -11.08
CA LYS A 486 16.46 17.96 -11.38
C LYS A 486 17.45 17.41 -10.35
N ILE A 487 17.30 16.14 -10.03
CA ILE A 487 18.22 15.43 -9.14
C ILE A 487 19.09 14.55 -10.04
N ASP A 488 20.39 14.71 -9.94
CA ASP A 488 21.34 13.87 -10.64
C ASP A 488 21.66 12.65 -9.77
N TYR A 489 21.35 11.48 -10.28
CA TYR A 489 21.62 10.21 -9.61
C TYR A 489 22.87 9.57 -10.21
N PRO A 490 23.77 9.00 -9.37
CA PRO A 490 24.96 8.31 -9.87
C PRO A 490 24.56 7.06 -10.66
N LYS A 491 25.36 6.71 -11.65
CA LYS A 491 25.18 5.42 -12.35
C LYS A 491 25.42 4.27 -11.38
N PRO A 492 24.65 3.17 -11.47
CA PRO A 492 24.84 2.00 -10.62
C PRO A 492 26.22 1.36 -10.91
N ASP A 493 26.84 0.81 -9.86
CA ASP A 493 28.17 0.16 -9.93
C ASP A 493 28.09 -1.34 -10.28
N GLY A 494 26.91 -1.93 -10.28
CA GLY A 494 26.68 -3.37 -10.51
C GLY A 494 27.14 -4.28 -9.37
N VAL A 495 27.55 -3.71 -8.22
CA VAL A 495 28.07 -4.44 -7.04
C VAL A 495 27.18 -4.20 -5.82
N LEU A 496 26.99 -2.94 -5.43
CA LEU A 496 26.10 -2.52 -4.35
C LEU A 496 24.84 -1.86 -4.90
N THR A 497 24.95 -1.20 -6.03
CA THR A 497 23.87 -0.47 -6.68
C THR A 497 23.60 -1.05 -8.07
N PHE A 498 22.34 -1.11 -8.45
CA PHE A 498 21.88 -1.77 -9.66
C PHE A 498 20.87 -0.91 -10.41
N ASP A 499 20.74 -1.16 -11.70
CA ASP A 499 19.68 -0.56 -12.50
C ASP A 499 18.29 -1.15 -12.14
N ARG A 500 17.26 -0.41 -12.49
CA ARG A 500 15.88 -0.76 -12.16
C ARG A 500 15.41 -2.05 -12.84
N LEU A 501 15.71 -2.25 -14.13
CA LEU A 501 15.20 -3.40 -14.89
C LEU A 501 15.83 -4.71 -14.42
N SER A 502 17.15 -4.73 -14.16
CA SER A 502 17.80 -5.89 -13.55
C SER A 502 17.29 -6.19 -12.13
N SER A 503 16.79 -5.16 -11.43
CA SER A 503 16.16 -5.35 -10.13
C SER A 503 14.78 -5.98 -10.27
N VAL A 504 13.94 -5.51 -11.20
CA VAL A 504 12.61 -6.07 -11.48
C VAL A 504 12.67 -7.54 -11.83
N PHE A 505 13.68 -7.96 -12.57
CA PHE A 505 13.89 -9.39 -12.87
C PHE A 505 13.93 -10.26 -11.60
N LEU A 506 14.48 -9.76 -10.50
CA LEU A 506 14.54 -10.47 -9.22
C LEU A 506 13.22 -10.44 -8.42
N SER A 507 12.18 -9.80 -8.92
CA SER A 507 10.83 -9.89 -8.35
C SER A 507 10.05 -11.10 -8.83
N ASN A 508 10.57 -11.80 -9.84
CA ASN A 508 9.90 -12.89 -10.55
C ASN A 508 8.49 -12.50 -11.01
N THR A 509 8.29 -11.22 -11.34
CA THR A 509 6.98 -10.78 -11.85
C THR A 509 6.74 -11.34 -13.24
N ASN A 510 5.54 -11.85 -13.45
CA ASN A 510 5.09 -12.37 -14.73
C ASN A 510 3.64 -11.99 -14.99
N HIS A 511 3.33 -11.65 -16.22
CA HIS A 511 1.98 -11.35 -16.69
C HIS A 511 1.83 -11.91 -18.09
N GLU A 512 0.64 -12.37 -18.43
CA GLU A 512 0.30 -12.71 -19.81
C GLU A 512 0.46 -11.46 -20.69
N GLU A 513 1.13 -11.62 -21.82
CA GLU A 513 1.36 -10.49 -22.73
C GLU A 513 0.09 -10.12 -23.52
N ASP A 514 -0.73 -11.12 -23.83
CA ASP A 514 -1.95 -10.97 -24.60
C ASP A 514 -3.19 -10.88 -23.68
N GLN A 515 -3.20 -9.84 -22.83
CA GLN A 515 -4.34 -9.47 -22.00
C GLN A 515 -4.53 -7.95 -21.98
N PRO A 516 -5.73 -7.45 -21.64
CA PRO A 516 -5.96 -6.03 -21.48
C PRO A 516 -5.06 -5.46 -20.38
N VAL A 517 -4.42 -4.32 -20.66
CA VAL A 517 -3.53 -3.66 -19.69
C VAL A 517 -4.31 -3.33 -18.42
N HIS A 518 -3.85 -3.87 -17.27
CA HIS A 518 -4.48 -3.68 -15.97
C HIS A 518 -4.19 -2.30 -15.31
N LEU A 519 -3.40 -1.48 -15.98
CA LEU A 519 -3.08 -0.10 -15.58
C LEU A 519 -3.88 0.85 -16.47
N LYS A 520 -5.11 1.15 -16.06
CA LYS A 520 -6.05 1.93 -16.86
C LYS A 520 -5.72 3.41 -16.78
N VAL A 521 -5.55 4.06 -17.94
CA VAL A 521 -5.40 5.51 -18.07
C VAL A 521 -6.73 6.08 -18.56
N LYS A 522 -7.34 6.96 -17.78
CA LYS A 522 -8.67 7.52 -18.08
C LYS A 522 -8.66 8.49 -19.26
N ASP A 523 -7.62 9.30 -19.37
CA ASP A 523 -7.46 10.35 -20.40
C ASP A 523 -5.98 10.43 -20.81
N MET A 524 -5.67 9.97 -22.01
CA MET A 524 -4.30 9.97 -22.57
C MET A 524 -3.81 11.38 -22.90
N ASP A 525 -4.70 12.30 -23.28
CA ASP A 525 -4.33 13.69 -23.54
C ASP A 525 -3.97 14.43 -22.25
N LEU A 526 -4.67 14.12 -21.14
CA LEU A 526 -4.32 14.64 -19.83
C LEU A 526 -2.94 14.14 -19.38
N GLN A 527 -2.59 12.92 -19.73
CA GLN A 527 -1.27 12.36 -19.43
C GLN A 527 -0.17 13.20 -20.11
N LYS A 528 -0.36 13.60 -21.36
CA LYS A 528 0.60 14.45 -22.10
C LYS A 528 0.62 15.87 -21.55
N ARG A 529 -0.51 16.59 -21.57
CA ARG A 529 -0.59 18.02 -21.23
C ARG A 529 -0.35 18.35 -19.76
N SER A 530 -0.47 17.39 -18.85
CA SER A 530 -0.26 17.60 -17.42
C SER A 530 0.89 16.77 -16.88
N GLU A 531 0.80 15.43 -16.93
CA GLU A 531 1.80 14.54 -16.32
C GLU A 531 3.19 14.77 -16.93
N LEU A 532 3.27 14.87 -18.27
CA LEU A 532 4.54 15.16 -18.95
C LEU A 532 4.91 16.66 -18.86
N GLU A 533 4.06 17.54 -19.38
CA GLU A 533 4.42 18.95 -19.61
C GLU A 533 4.52 19.75 -18.32
N VAL A 534 3.65 19.52 -17.33
CA VAL A 534 3.67 20.24 -16.05
C VAL A 534 4.59 19.57 -15.03
N TYR A 535 4.54 18.24 -14.94
CA TYR A 535 5.26 17.50 -13.89
C TYR A 535 6.48 16.72 -14.41
N ALA A 536 6.84 16.86 -15.68
CA ALA A 536 8.01 16.23 -16.33
C ALA A 536 8.00 14.68 -16.26
N GLY A 537 6.83 14.05 -16.42
CA GLY A 537 6.68 12.61 -16.48
C GLY A 537 7.06 11.87 -15.17
N PRO A 538 6.48 12.21 -14.00
CA PRO A 538 6.90 11.63 -12.72
C PRO A 538 6.63 10.12 -12.62
N SER A 539 5.72 9.57 -13.43
CA SER A 539 5.44 8.13 -13.49
C SER A 539 6.67 7.31 -13.84
N THR A 540 7.55 7.85 -14.68
CA THR A 540 8.82 7.22 -15.04
C THR A 540 9.77 7.06 -13.86
N ARG A 541 9.58 7.81 -12.77
CA ARG A 541 10.41 7.84 -11.57
C ARG A 541 9.75 7.25 -10.34
N TYR A 542 8.46 7.54 -10.08
CA TYR A 542 7.79 6.95 -8.92
C TYR A 542 7.49 5.46 -9.10
N CYS A 543 7.44 4.95 -10.35
CA CYS A 543 7.29 3.53 -10.59
C CYS A 543 8.60 2.77 -10.30
N PRO A 544 8.63 1.86 -9.32
CA PRO A 544 9.83 1.12 -8.96
C PRO A 544 10.17 -0.01 -9.94
N ALA A 545 9.32 -0.22 -10.94
CA ALA A 545 9.39 -1.38 -11.84
C ALA A 545 9.57 -1.03 -13.33
N GLY A 546 9.72 0.25 -13.69
CA GLY A 546 9.93 0.62 -15.10
C GLY A 546 8.74 0.36 -16.02
N VAL A 547 7.54 0.49 -15.47
CA VAL A 547 6.30 0.29 -16.22
C VAL A 547 6.02 1.43 -17.19
N TYR A 548 6.32 2.66 -16.80
CA TYR A 548 5.95 3.85 -17.56
C TYR A 548 7.17 4.48 -18.22
N GLU A 549 7.03 4.83 -19.50
CA GLU A 549 8.05 5.50 -20.29
C GLU A 549 7.41 6.55 -21.21
N TRP A 550 8.11 7.67 -21.41
CA TRP A 550 7.86 8.61 -22.48
C TRP A 550 8.91 8.38 -23.55
N VAL A 551 8.47 8.01 -24.76
CA VAL A 551 9.33 7.71 -25.89
C VAL A 551 8.97 8.60 -27.08
N GLU A 552 9.99 9.09 -27.78
CA GLU A 552 9.78 9.83 -29.01
C GLU A 552 9.49 8.85 -30.16
N LYS A 553 8.34 9.01 -30.83
CA LYS A 553 7.96 8.27 -32.04
C LYS A 553 7.50 9.27 -33.09
N ASN A 554 8.19 9.31 -34.22
CA ASN A 554 7.85 10.20 -35.35
C ASN A 554 7.79 11.69 -34.98
N GLY A 555 8.62 12.14 -34.04
CA GLY A 555 8.64 13.54 -33.55
C GLY A 555 7.58 13.86 -32.49
N GLU A 556 6.88 12.86 -31.98
CA GLU A 556 5.89 13.02 -30.89
C GLU A 556 6.27 12.19 -29.67
N GLU A 557 6.07 12.75 -28.49
CA GLU A 557 6.19 12.05 -27.21
C GLU A 557 4.98 11.14 -27.00
N VAL A 558 5.24 9.85 -26.86
CA VAL A 558 4.21 8.80 -26.66
C VAL A 558 4.39 8.16 -25.29
N PHE A 559 3.30 8.05 -24.54
CA PHE A 559 3.26 7.34 -23.27
C PHE A 559 3.16 5.83 -23.47
N VAL A 560 4.15 5.09 -23.00
CA VAL A 560 4.23 3.63 -23.11
C VAL A 560 4.04 2.99 -21.74
N ILE A 561 3.25 1.92 -21.70
CA ILE A 561 2.96 1.14 -20.49
C ILE A 561 3.49 -0.29 -20.68
N ASN A 562 4.60 -0.61 -20.05
CA ASN A 562 5.21 -1.94 -20.01
C ASN A 562 4.58 -2.74 -18.85
N ALA A 563 3.34 -3.19 -19.01
CA ALA A 563 2.54 -3.79 -17.94
C ALA A 563 3.17 -5.08 -17.37
N GLN A 564 3.94 -5.81 -18.18
CA GLN A 564 4.66 -7.03 -17.78
C GLN A 564 5.63 -6.81 -16.61
N ASN A 565 6.17 -5.59 -16.49
CA ASN A 565 7.08 -5.22 -15.41
C ASN A 565 6.37 -4.92 -14.07
N CYS A 566 5.03 -4.87 -14.06
CA CYS A 566 4.28 -4.41 -12.90
C CYS A 566 4.45 -5.36 -11.69
N VAL A 567 4.92 -4.82 -10.57
CA VAL A 567 5.06 -5.55 -9.29
C VAL A 567 3.89 -5.28 -8.33
N HIS A 568 2.76 -4.82 -8.84
CA HIS A 568 1.52 -4.54 -8.09
C HIS A 568 1.70 -3.61 -6.86
N CYS A 569 2.67 -2.69 -6.91
CA CYS A 569 2.96 -1.78 -5.79
C CYS A 569 1.90 -0.69 -5.61
N LYS A 570 1.09 -0.40 -6.64
CA LYS A 570 -0.01 0.59 -6.66
C LYS A 570 0.42 2.05 -6.48
N THR A 571 1.71 2.36 -6.58
CA THR A 571 2.21 3.73 -6.44
C THR A 571 1.64 4.68 -7.49
N CYS A 572 1.41 4.20 -8.71
CA CYS A 572 0.79 4.98 -9.79
C CYS A 572 -0.64 5.41 -9.45
N ASP A 573 -1.47 4.51 -8.96
CA ASP A 573 -2.84 4.79 -8.48
C ASP A 573 -2.91 5.78 -7.29
N ILE A 574 -1.78 5.95 -6.58
CA ILE A 574 -1.68 6.83 -5.41
C ILE A 574 -1.07 8.18 -5.78
N LYS A 575 0.03 8.17 -6.54
CA LYS A 575 0.92 9.34 -6.71
C LYS A 575 0.70 10.10 -8.00
N ASP A 576 0.00 9.54 -8.97
CA ASP A 576 -0.33 10.26 -10.20
C ASP A 576 -0.99 11.61 -9.87
N PRO A 577 -0.45 12.76 -10.33
CA PRO A 577 -0.91 14.08 -9.91
C PRO A 577 -2.37 14.37 -10.29
N ASN A 578 -2.85 13.72 -11.34
CA ASN A 578 -4.20 13.87 -11.86
C ASN A 578 -5.15 12.75 -11.43
N GLN A 579 -4.67 11.74 -10.70
CA GLN A 579 -5.42 10.50 -10.38
C GLN A 579 -6.00 9.87 -11.67
N ASN A 580 -5.23 9.93 -12.74
CA ASN A 580 -5.59 9.50 -14.09
C ASN A 580 -5.26 8.03 -14.34
N ILE A 581 -4.30 7.46 -13.57
CA ILE A 581 -3.90 6.06 -13.65
C ILE A 581 -4.61 5.27 -12.54
N VAL A 582 -5.37 4.25 -12.94
CA VAL A 582 -6.08 3.35 -12.03
C VAL A 582 -5.54 1.93 -12.18
N TRP A 583 -5.08 1.36 -11.07
CA TRP A 583 -4.70 -0.05 -11.01
C TRP A 583 -5.94 -0.91 -10.78
N VAL A 584 -6.13 -1.93 -11.60
CA VAL A 584 -7.11 -3.01 -11.42
C VAL A 584 -6.39 -4.36 -11.37
N PRO A 585 -6.96 -5.44 -10.80
CA PRO A 585 -6.33 -6.75 -10.85
C PRO A 585 -6.14 -7.20 -12.32
N PRO A 586 -4.96 -7.74 -12.69
CA PRO A 586 -4.81 -8.52 -13.92
C PRO A 586 -5.48 -9.87 -13.76
N GLN A 587 -5.30 -10.77 -14.73
CA GLN A 587 -5.71 -12.17 -14.58
C GLN A 587 -5.15 -12.77 -13.28
N GLY A 588 -5.89 -13.71 -12.70
CA GLY A 588 -5.48 -14.40 -11.50
C GLY A 588 -4.22 -15.24 -11.72
N GLY A 589 -3.42 -15.40 -10.67
CA GLY A 589 -2.15 -16.12 -10.73
C GLY A 589 -0.93 -15.30 -11.17
N GLU A 590 -1.14 -14.05 -11.59
CA GLU A 590 -0.10 -13.19 -12.14
C GLU A 590 0.48 -12.20 -11.13
N GLY A 591 1.62 -11.62 -11.51
CA GLY A 591 2.35 -10.61 -10.75
C GLY A 591 3.64 -11.13 -10.14
N PRO A 592 4.19 -10.45 -9.12
CA PRO A 592 5.47 -10.84 -8.52
C PRO A 592 5.32 -12.12 -7.68
N VAL A 593 6.41 -12.90 -7.62
CA VAL A 593 6.52 -14.05 -6.73
C VAL A 593 7.69 -13.80 -5.77
N TYR A 594 7.37 -13.28 -4.59
CA TYR A 594 8.36 -12.93 -3.59
C TYR A 594 8.70 -14.13 -2.72
N GLN A 595 9.91 -14.65 -2.89
CA GLN A 595 10.42 -15.74 -2.05
C GLN A 595 11.12 -15.13 -0.82
N ASN A 596 10.67 -15.50 0.38
CA ASN A 596 11.25 -15.09 1.68
C ASN A 596 11.34 -13.57 1.91
N MET A 597 10.45 -12.78 1.30
CA MET A 597 10.45 -11.31 1.37
C MET A 597 9.47 -10.76 2.39
#